data_c84200f5ada8cad5601e20c95e78d111
#
_entry.id   c84200f5ada8cad5601e20c95e78d111
#
_cell.length_a   1.000
_cell.length_b   1.000
_cell.length_c   1.000
_cell.angle_alpha   90.00
_cell.angle_beta   90.00
_cell.angle_gamma   90.00
#
_symmetry.space_group_name_H-M   'P 1'
#
loop_
_entity.id
_entity.type
_entity.pdbx_description
1 polymer ?
#
loop_
_entity_poly.entity_id
_entity_poly.type
_entity_poly.pdbx_seq_one_letter_code
_entity_poly.pdbx_strand_id
1 'polypeptide(L)'
;MNYDKVITYASKVLGANPASLLRNYVPFMSLSNSEDIENRYISSSENANLLLMTAFSQIGRNISGNEARFCHNQNVGQYETIWAKMPWGSGSRDNTLYQSNLLFGNARILIFPKMFEHFEFIDKINQTGYLHVVDAVFTTDETLLCRAEAYAMKKDYDNAVKDINTWIVSHTMTANGTAKRPTMTVESIKTFIESLPYAPVTPKSNLEHSIRKTFHPQGFTVEAGTQEDILQFILQMRRLETLYQGLRFLDIKRYGIEFSHDVDEESPIVFKAGDLRGAIQLPDDVIEAGLPANPREESNK
;
A
#
# COMPACT_ATOMS: atom_id res chain seq x y z
N MET A 1 6.96 20.55 -4.18
CA MET A 1 6.22 19.63 -5.07
C MET A 1 5.19 20.41 -5.89
N ASN A 2 4.83 19.94 -7.09
CA ASN A 2 3.88 20.66 -7.95
C ASN A 2 2.52 19.96 -7.96
N TYR A 3 1.73 20.19 -6.91
CA TYR A 3 0.41 19.56 -6.73
C TYR A 3 -0.61 19.98 -7.79
N ASP A 4 -0.49 21.19 -8.37
CA ASP A 4 -1.38 21.63 -9.48
C ASP A 4 -1.19 20.74 -10.72
N LYS A 5 0.05 20.37 -11.03
CA LYS A 5 0.30 19.41 -12.13
C LYS A 5 -0.24 18.02 -11.81
N VAL A 6 -0.12 17.55 -10.56
CA VAL A 6 -0.70 16.26 -10.15
C VAL A 6 -2.22 16.28 -10.38
N ILE A 7 -2.92 17.29 -9.88
CA ILE A 7 -4.37 17.45 -10.08
C ILE A 7 -4.72 17.50 -11.57
N THR A 8 -3.99 18.30 -12.34
CA THR A 8 -4.25 18.48 -13.77
C THR A 8 -4.10 17.16 -14.55
N TYR A 9 -2.99 16.45 -14.37
CA TYR A 9 -2.73 15.24 -15.13
C TYR A 9 -3.57 14.06 -14.65
N ALA A 10 -3.75 13.89 -13.35
CA ALA A 10 -4.65 12.87 -12.82
C ALA A 10 -6.10 13.10 -13.29
N SER A 11 -6.57 14.35 -13.35
CA SER A 11 -7.90 14.66 -13.84
C SER A 11 -8.09 14.38 -15.33
N LYS A 12 -7.02 14.49 -16.14
CA LYS A 12 -7.07 14.06 -17.55
C LYS A 12 -7.25 12.55 -17.69
N VAL A 13 -6.60 11.77 -16.84
CA VAL A 13 -6.70 10.29 -16.82
C VAL A 13 -8.08 9.86 -16.31
N LEU A 14 -8.51 10.42 -15.19
CA LEU A 14 -9.73 10.02 -14.47
C LEU A 14 -11.03 10.53 -15.11
N GLY A 15 -10.94 11.54 -15.97
CA GLY A 15 -12.10 12.13 -16.65
C GLY A 15 -13.13 12.73 -15.69
N ALA A 16 -14.36 12.88 -16.22
CA ALA A 16 -15.48 13.47 -15.47
C ALA A 16 -16.13 12.47 -14.48
N ASN A 17 -16.02 11.17 -14.75
CA ASN A 17 -16.60 10.10 -13.92
C ASN A 17 -15.51 9.06 -13.54
N PRO A 18 -14.67 9.35 -12.57
CA PRO A 18 -13.59 8.45 -12.18
C PRO A 18 -14.09 7.07 -11.71
N ALA A 19 -15.28 6.99 -11.10
CA ALA A 19 -15.81 5.75 -10.58
C ALA A 19 -15.92 4.62 -11.62
N SER A 20 -16.18 4.96 -12.89
CA SER A 20 -16.29 3.98 -13.97
C SER A 20 -14.94 3.41 -14.45
N LEU A 21 -13.85 4.05 -14.06
CA LEU A 21 -12.49 3.65 -14.41
C LEU A 21 -11.78 2.89 -13.30
N LEU A 22 -12.31 2.93 -12.07
CA LEU A 22 -11.72 2.23 -10.94
C LEU A 22 -11.97 0.73 -11.02
N ARG A 23 -11.15 -0.03 -10.32
CA ARG A 23 -11.25 -1.49 -10.26
C ARG A 23 -12.61 -1.92 -9.70
N ASN A 24 -13.27 -2.80 -10.45
CA ASN A 24 -14.52 -3.40 -10.00
C ASN A 24 -14.23 -4.72 -9.29
N TYR A 25 -14.32 -4.71 -7.96
CA TYR A 25 -14.08 -5.90 -7.14
C TYR A 25 -15.27 -6.87 -7.06
N VAL A 26 -16.47 -6.50 -7.52
CA VAL A 26 -17.64 -7.38 -7.45
C VAL A 26 -17.41 -8.73 -8.13
N PRO A 27 -16.84 -8.81 -9.35
CA PRO A 27 -16.55 -10.10 -9.98
C PRO A 27 -15.48 -10.94 -9.26
N PHE A 28 -14.60 -10.33 -8.45
CA PHE A 28 -13.61 -11.06 -7.68
C PHE A 28 -14.24 -11.91 -6.57
N MET A 29 -15.41 -11.50 -6.07
CA MET A 29 -16.08 -12.19 -4.96
C MET A 29 -16.63 -13.59 -5.33
N SER A 30 -16.67 -13.94 -6.61
CA SER A 30 -17.00 -15.26 -7.09
C SER A 30 -15.80 -16.17 -7.31
N LEU A 31 -14.57 -15.64 -7.18
CA LEU A 31 -13.33 -16.38 -7.37
C LEU A 31 -12.90 -17.02 -6.06
N SER A 32 -12.47 -18.29 -6.12
CA SER A 32 -12.13 -19.08 -4.93
C SER A 32 -10.65 -19.49 -4.83
N ASN A 33 -9.87 -19.27 -5.89
CA ASN A 33 -8.46 -19.58 -5.88
C ASN A 33 -7.61 -18.34 -6.17
N SER A 34 -6.37 -18.38 -5.72
CA SER A 34 -5.45 -17.23 -5.80
C SER A 34 -5.01 -16.92 -7.22
N GLU A 35 -4.90 -17.93 -8.09
CA GLU A 35 -4.48 -17.75 -9.47
C GLU A 35 -5.55 -17.00 -10.29
N ASP A 36 -6.82 -17.36 -10.14
CA ASP A 36 -7.91 -16.65 -10.83
C ASP A 36 -8.04 -15.20 -10.37
N ILE A 37 -7.81 -14.94 -9.07
CA ILE A 37 -7.83 -13.58 -8.53
C ILE A 37 -6.69 -12.75 -9.10
N GLU A 38 -5.47 -13.31 -9.13
CA GLU A 38 -4.33 -12.62 -9.73
C GLU A 38 -4.53 -12.40 -11.23
N ASN A 39 -4.90 -13.44 -11.99
CA ASN A 39 -5.15 -13.34 -13.42
C ASN A 39 -6.17 -12.25 -13.75
N ARG A 40 -7.20 -12.10 -12.92
CA ARG A 40 -8.13 -11.01 -13.08
C ARG A 40 -7.52 -9.67 -12.73
N TYR A 41 -6.73 -9.60 -11.65
CA TYR A 41 -6.08 -8.36 -11.20
C TYR A 41 -5.11 -7.79 -12.24
N ILE A 42 -4.33 -8.66 -12.91
CA ILE A 42 -3.35 -8.28 -13.93
C ILE A 42 -3.90 -8.37 -15.36
N SER A 43 -5.21 -8.49 -15.52
CA SER A 43 -5.82 -8.56 -16.85
C SER A 43 -5.66 -7.25 -17.61
N SER A 44 -5.30 -7.33 -18.89
CA SER A 44 -5.28 -6.18 -19.81
C SER A 44 -6.67 -5.64 -20.12
N SER A 45 -7.73 -6.41 -19.83
CA SER A 45 -9.12 -5.97 -19.96
C SER A 45 -9.66 -5.27 -18.72
N GLU A 46 -8.89 -5.21 -17.63
CA GLU A 46 -9.28 -4.49 -16.41
C GLU A 46 -9.07 -2.99 -16.61
N ASN A 47 -10.16 -2.23 -16.57
CA ASN A 47 -10.14 -0.77 -16.83
C ASN A 47 -9.22 0.00 -15.91
N ALA A 48 -9.00 -0.50 -14.70
CA ALA A 48 -8.12 0.15 -13.73
C ALA A 48 -6.64 0.08 -14.11
N ASN A 49 -6.23 -0.89 -14.94
CA ASN A 49 -4.83 -1.09 -15.30
C ASN A 49 -4.42 -0.15 -16.42
N LEU A 50 -3.64 0.87 -16.11
CA LEU A 50 -3.09 1.81 -17.09
C LEU A 50 -1.79 1.29 -17.72
N LEU A 51 -1.00 0.55 -16.96
CA LEU A 51 0.24 -0.07 -17.42
C LEU A 51 0.48 -1.38 -16.67
N LEU A 52 0.62 -2.45 -17.44
CA LEU A 52 1.11 -3.75 -16.96
C LEU A 52 2.53 -3.93 -17.44
N MET A 53 3.40 -4.37 -16.53
CA MET A 53 4.79 -4.68 -16.84
C MET A 53 5.13 -6.10 -16.39
N THR A 54 5.89 -6.80 -17.22
CA THR A 54 6.49 -8.08 -16.87
C THR A 54 7.95 -7.85 -16.49
N ALA A 55 8.39 -8.44 -15.39
CA ALA A 55 9.78 -8.38 -14.96
C ALA A 55 10.28 -9.75 -14.51
N PHE A 56 11.52 -10.09 -14.85
CA PHE A 56 12.19 -11.24 -14.25
C PHE A 56 12.40 -10.95 -12.76
N SER A 57 11.71 -11.69 -11.91
CA SER A 57 11.72 -11.41 -10.47
C SER A 57 11.29 -12.64 -9.68
N GLN A 58 11.88 -12.78 -8.50
CA GLN A 58 11.50 -13.77 -7.49
C GLN A 58 10.65 -13.15 -6.38
N ILE A 59 10.15 -11.93 -6.57
CA ILE A 59 9.40 -11.23 -5.52
C ILE A 59 8.14 -12.00 -5.11
N GLY A 60 7.47 -12.65 -6.05
CA GLY A 60 6.31 -13.49 -5.78
C GLY A 60 6.60 -14.59 -4.77
N ARG A 61 7.75 -15.28 -4.92
CA ARG A 61 8.23 -16.27 -3.96
C ARG A 61 8.54 -15.66 -2.60
N ASN A 62 9.19 -14.50 -2.57
CA ASN A 62 9.53 -13.81 -1.33
C ASN A 62 8.30 -13.30 -0.59
N ILE A 63 7.26 -12.87 -1.30
CA ILE A 63 5.99 -12.42 -0.70
C ILE A 63 5.19 -13.61 -0.16
N SER A 64 5.15 -14.72 -0.89
CA SER A 64 4.35 -15.91 -0.57
C SER A 64 5.08 -16.95 0.26
N GLY A 65 6.41 -16.85 0.40
CA GLY A 65 7.25 -17.80 1.11
C GLY A 65 7.20 -17.65 2.62
N ASN A 66 7.05 -18.76 3.33
CA ASN A 66 7.12 -18.78 4.81
C ASN A 66 8.54 -18.53 5.36
N GLU A 67 9.54 -18.49 4.50
CA GLU A 67 10.96 -18.37 4.84
C GLU A 67 11.47 -16.93 4.71
N ALA A 68 10.62 -16.00 4.28
CA ALA A 68 11.01 -14.58 4.19
C ALA A 68 11.34 -14.04 5.57
N ARG A 69 12.46 -13.33 5.70
CA ARG A 69 12.90 -12.69 6.95
C ARG A 69 11.84 -11.74 7.49
N PHE A 70 11.16 -11.01 6.60
CA PHE A 70 10.04 -10.14 6.93
C PHE A 70 8.85 -10.52 6.05
N CYS A 71 7.70 -10.69 6.66
CA CYS A 71 6.48 -11.04 5.95
C CYS A 71 5.29 -10.19 6.47
N HIS A 72 4.27 -10.08 5.63
CA HIS A 72 3.00 -9.49 6.01
C HIS A 72 2.19 -10.56 6.76
N ASN A 73 2.27 -10.57 8.08
CA ASN A 73 1.62 -11.54 8.94
C ASN A 73 0.22 -11.06 9.41
N GLN A 74 -0.48 -11.91 10.17
CA GLN A 74 -1.80 -11.56 10.70
C GLN A 74 -1.78 -10.34 11.62
N ASN A 75 -0.74 -10.11 12.41
CA ASN A 75 -0.66 -8.94 13.29
C ASN A 75 -0.58 -7.65 12.47
N VAL A 76 0.27 -7.60 11.44
CA VAL A 76 0.32 -6.47 10.51
C VAL A 76 -1.02 -6.31 9.79
N GLY A 77 -1.64 -7.42 9.37
CA GLY A 77 -2.98 -7.41 8.78
C GLY A 77 -4.04 -6.80 9.68
N GLN A 78 -4.06 -7.22 10.95
CA GLN A 78 -5.08 -6.87 11.94
C GLN A 78 -4.95 -5.43 12.45
N TYR A 79 -3.74 -4.93 12.61
CA TYR A 79 -3.52 -3.66 13.31
C TYR A 79 -3.03 -2.53 12.41
N GLU A 80 -2.50 -2.84 11.24
CA GLU A 80 -1.89 -1.81 10.39
C GLU A 80 -2.37 -1.80 8.93
N THR A 81 -2.95 -2.89 8.40
CA THR A 81 -3.32 -2.97 7.00
C THR A 81 -4.76 -3.42 6.78
N ILE A 82 -4.97 -4.54 6.12
CA ILE A 82 -6.24 -4.95 5.49
C ILE A 82 -7.39 -5.14 6.48
N TRP A 83 -7.10 -5.53 7.72
CA TRP A 83 -8.06 -5.75 8.80
C TRP A 83 -7.99 -4.71 9.91
N ALA A 84 -7.10 -3.70 9.76
CA ALA A 84 -7.00 -2.61 10.72
C ALA A 84 -8.35 -1.87 10.85
N LYS A 85 -8.59 -1.32 12.03
CA LYS A 85 -9.79 -0.54 12.30
C LYS A 85 -9.86 0.67 11.36
N MET A 86 -10.88 0.68 10.53
CA MET A 86 -11.21 1.77 9.61
C MET A 86 -12.72 2.07 9.68
N PRO A 87 -13.21 3.19 9.15
CA PRO A 87 -14.64 3.48 9.16
C PRO A 87 -15.53 2.44 8.45
N TRP A 88 -14.94 1.64 7.56
CA TRP A 88 -15.61 0.52 6.89
C TRP A 88 -15.50 -0.82 7.64
N GLY A 89 -15.05 -0.79 8.91
CA GLY A 89 -15.00 -1.97 9.77
C GLY A 89 -13.58 -2.38 10.17
N SER A 90 -13.47 -3.55 10.79
CA SER A 90 -12.21 -4.13 11.25
C SER A 90 -12.27 -5.65 11.31
N GLY A 91 -11.10 -6.30 11.26
CA GLY A 91 -11.01 -7.76 11.26
C GLY A 91 -11.48 -8.37 9.93
N SER A 92 -11.55 -9.70 9.90
CA SER A 92 -11.92 -10.44 8.68
C SER A 92 -13.45 -10.58 8.49
N ARG A 93 -14.25 -10.40 9.53
CA ARG A 93 -15.70 -10.64 9.50
C ARG A 93 -16.54 -9.37 9.41
N ASP A 94 -16.12 -8.33 10.10
CA ASP A 94 -16.84 -7.06 10.19
C ASP A 94 -16.08 -5.96 9.46
N ASN A 95 -15.79 -6.20 8.18
CA ASN A 95 -15.03 -5.31 7.32
C ASN A 95 -15.62 -5.36 5.91
N THR A 96 -16.05 -4.21 5.39
CA THR A 96 -16.66 -4.14 4.05
C THR A 96 -15.65 -4.07 2.92
N LEU A 97 -14.35 -3.91 3.19
CA LEU A 97 -13.31 -3.88 2.16
C LEU A 97 -13.29 -5.20 1.38
N TYR A 98 -13.51 -5.16 0.06
CA TYR A 98 -13.52 -6.37 -0.77
C TYR A 98 -12.23 -7.19 -0.63
N GLN A 99 -11.09 -6.53 -0.62
CA GLN A 99 -9.78 -7.17 -0.50
C GLN A 99 -9.63 -8.00 0.79
N SER A 100 -10.36 -7.65 1.86
CA SER A 100 -10.32 -8.40 3.12
C SER A 100 -10.80 -9.85 2.98
N ASN A 101 -11.62 -10.13 1.96
CA ASN A 101 -12.15 -11.45 1.65
C ASN A 101 -11.37 -12.21 0.57
N LEU A 102 -10.34 -11.59 0.01
CA LEU A 102 -9.52 -12.13 -1.08
C LEU A 102 -8.12 -12.54 -0.61
N LEU A 103 -7.91 -12.61 0.72
CA LEU A 103 -6.63 -12.98 1.31
C LEU A 103 -6.48 -14.48 1.39
N PHE A 104 -5.27 -14.94 1.13
CA PHE A 104 -4.80 -16.30 1.32
C PHE A 104 -3.68 -16.34 2.36
N GLY A 105 -3.34 -17.52 2.82
CA GLY A 105 -2.22 -17.70 3.71
C GLY A 105 -2.56 -18.41 5.01
N ASN A 106 -1.78 -18.15 6.05
CA ASN A 106 -1.88 -18.77 7.37
C ASN A 106 -1.54 -17.76 8.48
N ALA A 107 -1.37 -18.23 9.71
CA ALA A 107 -1.03 -17.36 10.83
C ALA A 107 0.26 -16.55 10.65
N ARG A 108 1.22 -17.05 9.86
CA ARG A 108 2.51 -16.41 9.65
C ARG A 108 2.49 -15.42 8.50
N ILE A 109 1.66 -15.65 7.47
CA ILE A 109 1.68 -14.85 6.26
C ILE A 109 0.25 -14.66 5.74
N LEU A 110 -0.06 -13.42 5.37
CA LEU A 110 -1.27 -13.05 4.64
C LEU A 110 -0.86 -12.56 3.26
N ILE A 111 -1.52 -13.07 2.24
CA ILE A 111 -1.21 -12.78 0.85
C ILE A 111 -2.48 -12.29 0.17
N PHE A 112 -2.41 -11.12 -0.45
CA PHE A 112 -3.36 -10.73 -1.47
C PHE A 112 -2.73 -11.06 -2.83
N PRO A 113 -3.38 -11.87 -3.68
CA PRO A 113 -2.77 -12.39 -4.89
C PRO A 113 -2.66 -11.33 -5.98
N LYS A 114 -1.55 -10.61 -5.99
CA LYS A 114 -1.25 -9.54 -6.96
C LYS A 114 0.01 -9.79 -7.78
N MET A 115 1.00 -10.46 -7.20
CA MET A 115 2.35 -10.55 -7.76
C MET A 115 2.90 -11.96 -7.53
N PHE A 116 2.16 -12.99 -7.91
CA PHE A 116 2.67 -14.35 -7.87
C PHE A 116 3.72 -14.57 -8.96
N GLU A 117 4.54 -15.55 -8.70
CA GLU A 117 5.60 -15.96 -9.59
C GLU A 117 5.03 -16.84 -10.70
N HIS A 118 5.30 -16.45 -11.92
CA HIS A 118 5.01 -17.22 -13.13
C HIS A 118 6.31 -17.78 -13.69
N PHE A 119 6.28 -18.98 -14.24
CA PHE A 119 7.44 -19.58 -14.88
C PHE A 119 7.26 -19.57 -16.41
N GLU A 120 8.15 -18.86 -17.09
CA GLU A 120 8.20 -18.83 -18.55
C GLU A 120 9.21 -19.85 -19.06
N PHE A 121 8.73 -20.88 -19.76
CA PHE A 121 9.58 -21.90 -20.36
C PHE A 121 10.25 -21.35 -21.62
N ILE A 122 11.59 -21.31 -21.63
CA ILE A 122 12.40 -21.09 -22.83
C ILE A 122 12.57 -22.40 -23.57
N ASP A 123 12.83 -23.48 -22.85
CA ASP A 123 12.94 -24.83 -23.37
C ASP A 123 12.00 -25.76 -22.59
N LYS A 124 10.90 -26.15 -23.24
CA LYS A 124 9.90 -27.05 -22.65
C LYS A 124 10.40 -28.51 -22.52
N ILE A 125 11.39 -28.91 -23.33
CA ILE A 125 11.92 -30.25 -23.31
C ILE A 125 12.82 -30.42 -22.09
N ASN A 126 13.76 -29.49 -21.89
CA ASN A 126 14.66 -29.47 -20.75
C ASN A 126 14.08 -28.79 -19.51
N GLN A 127 12.83 -28.29 -19.60
CA GLN A 127 12.14 -27.59 -18.53
C GLN A 127 12.94 -26.40 -17.95
N THR A 128 13.67 -25.70 -18.80
CA THR A 128 14.42 -24.51 -18.42
C THR A 128 13.69 -23.26 -18.80
N GLY A 129 13.82 -22.23 -17.97
CA GLY A 129 13.13 -20.96 -18.18
C GLY A 129 13.43 -19.95 -17.08
N TYR A 130 12.64 -18.91 -17.02
CA TYR A 130 12.80 -17.81 -16.07
C TYR A 130 11.53 -17.58 -15.26
N LEU A 131 11.75 -17.16 -14.01
CA LEU A 131 10.69 -16.68 -13.15
C LEU A 131 10.42 -15.21 -13.46
N HIS A 132 9.15 -14.88 -13.62
CA HIS A 132 8.73 -13.49 -13.80
C HIS A 132 7.46 -13.20 -13.00
N VAL A 133 7.21 -11.94 -12.80
CA VAL A 133 5.95 -11.41 -12.25
C VAL A 133 5.34 -10.43 -13.23
N VAL A 134 4.03 -10.30 -13.19
CA VAL A 134 3.30 -9.23 -13.87
C VAL A 134 2.80 -8.25 -12.82
N ASP A 135 3.16 -6.99 -12.98
CA ASP A 135 2.75 -5.92 -12.06
C ASP A 135 1.89 -4.89 -12.78
N ALA A 136 0.79 -4.49 -12.14
CA ALA A 136 -0.01 -3.35 -12.53
C ALA A 136 0.65 -2.06 -12.00
N VAL A 137 1.69 -1.61 -12.69
CA VAL A 137 2.59 -0.54 -12.23
C VAL A 137 1.87 0.80 -12.08
N PHE A 138 0.91 1.07 -12.97
CA PHE A 138 0.05 2.25 -12.86
C PHE A 138 -1.41 1.86 -12.95
N THR A 139 -2.19 2.33 -11.98
CA THR A 139 -3.64 2.11 -11.93
C THR A 139 -4.40 3.43 -11.77
N THR A 140 -5.66 3.42 -12.19
CA THR A 140 -6.56 4.56 -11.95
C THR A 140 -6.87 4.73 -10.48
N ASP A 141 -6.91 3.64 -9.71
CA ASP A 141 -7.17 3.64 -8.26
C ASP A 141 -6.07 4.41 -7.52
N GLU A 142 -4.79 4.10 -7.81
CA GLU A 142 -3.68 4.85 -7.25
C GLU A 142 -3.66 6.30 -7.76
N THR A 143 -3.94 6.53 -9.05
CA THR A 143 -4.02 7.88 -9.63
C THR A 143 -5.06 8.74 -8.92
N LEU A 144 -6.22 8.15 -8.54
CA LEU A 144 -7.24 8.85 -7.77
C LEU A 144 -6.74 9.24 -6.38
N LEU A 145 -6.06 8.33 -5.67
CA LEU A 145 -5.50 8.60 -4.35
C LEU A 145 -4.35 9.62 -4.40
N CYS A 146 -3.54 9.61 -5.46
CA CYS A 146 -2.53 10.66 -5.69
C CYS A 146 -3.18 12.03 -5.89
N ARG A 147 -4.33 12.11 -6.58
CA ARG A 147 -5.08 13.36 -6.74
C ARG A 147 -5.71 13.81 -5.43
N ALA A 148 -6.29 12.89 -4.66
CA ALA A 148 -6.83 13.18 -3.33
C ALA A 148 -5.75 13.78 -2.41
N GLU A 149 -4.55 13.21 -2.43
CA GLU A 149 -3.42 13.73 -1.68
C GLU A 149 -3.02 15.15 -2.14
N ALA A 150 -2.96 15.38 -3.46
CA ALA A 150 -2.64 16.70 -3.99
C ALA A 150 -3.68 17.76 -3.59
N TYR A 151 -4.96 17.41 -3.57
CA TYR A 151 -6.02 18.28 -3.04
C TYR A 151 -5.82 18.55 -1.54
N ALA A 152 -5.56 17.53 -0.73
CA ALA A 152 -5.29 17.68 0.71
C ALA A 152 -4.08 18.59 0.97
N MET A 153 -3.00 18.44 0.20
CA MET A 153 -1.82 19.29 0.30
C MET A 153 -2.10 20.76 -0.10
N LYS A 154 -3.09 20.98 -0.95
CA LYS A 154 -3.56 22.34 -1.31
C LYS A 154 -4.67 22.85 -0.38
N LYS A 155 -5.05 22.09 0.63
CA LYS A 155 -6.16 22.36 1.56
C LYS A 155 -7.55 22.44 0.87
N ASP A 156 -7.67 21.84 -0.31
CA ASP A 156 -8.94 21.62 -1.00
C ASP A 156 -9.56 20.31 -0.48
N TYR A 157 -9.99 20.33 0.78
CA TYR A 157 -10.42 19.14 1.50
C TYR A 157 -11.71 18.55 0.94
N ASP A 158 -12.59 19.36 0.39
CA ASP A 158 -13.85 18.88 -0.20
C ASP A 158 -13.59 18.00 -1.42
N ASN A 159 -12.68 18.40 -2.31
CA ASN A 159 -12.29 17.59 -3.45
C ASN A 159 -11.47 16.36 -3.02
N ALA A 160 -10.61 16.46 -2.01
CA ALA A 160 -9.94 15.31 -1.44
C ALA A 160 -10.94 14.25 -0.90
N VAL A 161 -11.94 14.69 -0.14
CA VAL A 161 -12.98 13.81 0.43
C VAL A 161 -13.88 13.23 -0.66
N LYS A 162 -14.15 13.96 -1.73
CA LYS A 162 -14.87 13.43 -2.89
C LYS A 162 -14.14 12.25 -3.53
N ASP A 163 -12.82 12.37 -3.73
CA ASP A 163 -12.00 11.28 -4.27
C ASP A 163 -11.92 10.10 -3.29
N ILE A 164 -11.77 10.35 -1.99
CA ILE A 164 -11.82 9.34 -0.92
C ILE A 164 -13.13 8.55 -1.01
N ASN A 165 -14.29 9.22 -1.07
CA ASN A 165 -15.58 8.55 -1.16
C ASN A 165 -15.74 7.77 -2.46
N THR A 166 -15.18 8.26 -3.56
CA THR A 166 -15.20 7.54 -4.85
C THR A 166 -14.44 6.21 -4.74
N TRP A 167 -13.26 6.22 -4.10
CA TRP A 167 -12.50 4.99 -3.82
C TRP A 167 -13.27 4.06 -2.88
N ILE A 168 -13.82 4.57 -1.78
CA ILE A 168 -14.60 3.78 -0.82
C ILE A 168 -15.74 3.04 -1.53
N VAL A 169 -16.47 3.70 -2.41
CA VAL A 169 -17.60 3.09 -3.12
C VAL A 169 -17.16 1.94 -4.02
N SER A 170 -16.02 2.05 -4.70
CA SER A 170 -15.51 0.98 -5.59
C SER A 170 -14.86 -0.17 -4.83
N HIS A 171 -14.26 0.11 -3.66
CA HIS A 171 -13.44 -0.86 -2.91
C HIS A 171 -14.16 -1.54 -1.75
N THR A 172 -15.38 -1.09 -1.40
CA THR A 172 -16.11 -1.65 -0.26
C THR A 172 -17.49 -2.17 -0.65
N MET A 173 -17.87 -3.29 -0.05
CA MET A 173 -19.25 -3.80 -0.07
C MET A 173 -20.18 -2.84 0.68
N THR A 174 -21.47 -2.87 0.38
CA THR A 174 -22.48 -2.07 1.10
C THR A 174 -22.58 -2.44 2.57
N ALA A 175 -22.41 -3.73 2.87
CA ALA A 175 -22.38 -4.27 4.24
C ALA A 175 -21.61 -5.60 4.26
N ASN A 176 -21.01 -5.92 5.42
CA ASN A 176 -20.45 -7.23 5.73
C ASN A 176 -20.43 -7.40 7.26
N GLY A 177 -21.05 -8.48 7.77
CA GLY A 177 -21.28 -8.64 9.20
C GLY A 177 -22.05 -7.45 9.78
N THR A 178 -21.49 -6.81 10.80
CA THR A 178 -22.06 -5.60 11.40
C THR A 178 -21.59 -4.30 10.72
N ALA A 179 -20.54 -4.38 9.91
CA ALA A 179 -19.97 -3.23 9.22
C ALA A 179 -20.80 -2.79 8.02
N LYS A 180 -20.80 -1.50 7.76
CA LYS A 180 -21.45 -0.87 6.61
C LYS A 180 -20.48 0.04 5.89
N ARG A 181 -20.70 0.22 4.57
CA ARG A 181 -19.96 1.21 3.80
C ARG A 181 -20.20 2.61 4.38
N PRO A 182 -19.14 3.34 4.77
CA PRO A 182 -19.29 4.72 5.22
C PRO A 182 -19.41 5.70 4.04
N THR A 183 -19.95 6.88 4.34
CA THR A 183 -19.73 8.09 3.56
C THR A 183 -18.95 9.06 4.44
N MET A 184 -17.77 9.46 3.98
CA MET A 184 -16.88 10.31 4.76
C MET A 184 -17.13 11.78 4.51
N THR A 185 -16.92 12.58 5.55
CA THR A 185 -16.82 14.03 5.52
C THR A 185 -15.48 14.45 6.10
N VAL A 186 -15.04 15.68 5.92
CA VAL A 186 -13.84 16.24 6.55
C VAL A 186 -13.86 15.99 8.05
N GLU A 187 -14.98 16.31 8.70
CA GLU A 187 -15.12 16.15 10.15
C GLU A 187 -15.12 14.69 10.59
N SER A 188 -15.73 13.78 9.84
CA SER A 188 -15.74 12.37 10.21
C SER A 188 -14.35 11.71 10.05
N ILE A 189 -13.57 12.13 9.04
CA ILE A 189 -12.18 11.68 8.88
C ILE A 189 -11.33 12.17 10.07
N LYS A 190 -11.44 13.46 10.39
CA LYS A 190 -10.75 14.07 11.52
C LYS A 190 -11.08 13.35 12.83
N THR A 191 -12.37 13.23 13.16
CA THR A 191 -12.83 12.53 14.37
C THR A 191 -12.30 11.10 14.43
N PHE A 192 -12.30 10.38 13.31
CA PHE A 192 -11.78 9.03 13.24
C PHE A 192 -10.27 8.98 13.50
N ILE A 193 -9.48 9.79 12.81
CA ILE A 193 -8.01 9.78 12.96
C ILE A 193 -7.61 10.26 14.36
N GLU A 194 -8.23 11.31 14.90
CA GLU A 194 -7.98 11.81 16.26
C GLU A 194 -8.34 10.79 17.35
N SER A 195 -9.27 9.86 17.07
CA SER A 195 -9.61 8.76 17.99
C SER A 195 -8.52 7.68 18.09
N LEU A 196 -7.54 7.69 17.18
CA LEU A 196 -6.46 6.71 17.14
C LEU A 196 -5.20 7.27 17.82
N PRO A 197 -4.49 6.46 18.61
CA PRO A 197 -3.18 6.86 19.12
C PRO A 197 -2.16 6.92 17.98
N TYR A 198 -1.15 7.76 18.11
CA TYR A 198 0.05 7.64 17.27
C TYR A 198 0.77 6.35 17.61
N ALA A 199 1.09 5.56 16.59
CA ALA A 199 1.90 4.36 16.77
C ALA A 199 3.31 4.75 17.22
N PRO A 200 3.88 4.16 18.27
CA PRO A 200 5.28 4.33 18.58
C PRO A 200 6.15 3.70 17.47
N VAL A 201 7.38 4.16 17.35
CA VAL A 201 8.33 3.62 16.37
C VAL A 201 8.62 2.15 16.64
N THR A 202 8.73 1.79 17.93
CA THR A 202 8.97 0.41 18.39
C THR A 202 7.80 0.00 19.30
N PRO A 203 6.72 -0.58 18.74
CA PRO A 203 5.60 -1.08 19.53
C PRO A 203 6.06 -2.23 20.45
N LYS A 204 5.64 -2.20 21.71
CA LYS A 204 5.93 -3.26 22.69
C LYS A 204 4.83 -4.31 22.78
N SER A 205 3.71 -4.03 22.17
CA SER A 205 2.56 -4.94 22.11
C SER A 205 1.70 -4.67 20.89
N ASN A 206 0.87 -5.64 20.52
CA ASN A 206 -0.07 -5.50 19.40
C ASN A 206 -1.05 -4.33 19.58
N LEU A 207 -1.33 -3.92 20.83
CA LEU A 207 -2.25 -2.82 21.12
C LEU A 207 -1.66 -1.43 20.86
N GLU A 208 -0.34 -1.34 20.70
CA GLU A 208 0.34 -0.09 20.37
C GLU A 208 0.46 0.16 18.87
N HIS A 209 0.13 -0.85 18.04
CA HIS A 209 0.06 -0.65 16.60
C HIS A 209 -1.12 0.24 16.24
N SER A 210 -0.90 1.17 15.31
CA SER A 210 -1.92 2.06 14.78
C SER A 210 -1.60 2.45 13.35
N ILE A 211 -2.63 2.79 12.59
CA ILE A 211 -2.46 3.37 11.25
C ILE A 211 -1.95 4.82 11.31
N ARG A 212 -2.16 5.51 12.44
CA ARG A 212 -1.73 6.90 12.67
C ARG A 212 -0.24 6.93 12.98
N LYS A 213 0.55 7.54 12.10
CA LYS A 213 2.03 7.60 12.21
C LYS A 213 2.49 9.05 12.37
N THR A 214 3.54 9.27 13.16
CA THR A 214 4.17 10.58 13.22
C THR A 214 4.88 10.88 11.90
N PHE A 215 4.70 12.08 11.36
CA PHE A 215 5.34 12.54 10.14
C PHE A 215 6.57 13.40 10.42
N HIS A 216 7.65 13.16 9.68
CA HIS A 216 8.87 13.96 9.68
C HIS A 216 9.26 14.30 8.22
N PRO A 217 8.39 15.01 7.46
CA PRO A 217 8.59 15.23 6.05
C PRO A 217 9.82 16.10 5.79
N GLN A 218 10.56 15.78 4.71
CA GLN A 218 11.72 16.55 4.28
C GLN A 218 11.41 17.28 2.97
N GLY A 219 11.68 18.60 2.93
CA GLY A 219 11.46 19.41 1.73
C GLY A 219 10.02 19.87 1.48
N PHE A 220 9.10 19.60 2.42
CA PHE A 220 7.75 20.17 2.47
C PHE A 220 7.22 20.10 3.90
N THR A 221 6.09 20.74 4.17
CA THR A 221 5.45 20.74 5.49
C THR A 221 4.06 20.14 5.39
N VAL A 222 3.64 19.48 6.46
CA VAL A 222 2.26 19.06 6.71
C VAL A 222 1.75 19.86 7.90
N GLU A 223 0.63 20.53 7.73
CA GLU A 223 0.01 21.31 8.80
C GLU A 223 -0.74 20.33 9.73
N ALA A 224 -0.49 20.50 11.04
CA ALA A 224 -1.17 19.70 12.06
C ALA A 224 -2.70 19.93 12.05
N GLY A 225 -3.45 18.92 12.44
CA GLY A 225 -4.90 18.92 12.44
C GLY A 225 -5.48 18.46 11.09
N THR A 226 -6.45 19.17 10.53
CA THR A 226 -7.25 18.70 9.38
C THR A 226 -6.42 18.21 8.19
N GLN A 227 -5.33 18.90 7.85
CA GLN A 227 -4.49 18.49 6.74
C GLN A 227 -3.79 17.15 7.05
N GLU A 228 -3.17 17.06 8.21
CA GLU A 228 -2.50 15.83 8.66
C GLU A 228 -3.50 14.68 8.74
N ASP A 229 -4.68 14.88 9.32
CA ASP A 229 -5.68 13.82 9.51
C ASP A 229 -6.17 13.26 8.17
N ILE A 230 -6.45 14.12 7.20
CA ILE A 230 -6.83 13.70 5.84
C ILE A 230 -5.68 12.96 5.16
N LEU A 231 -4.45 13.43 5.31
CA LEU A 231 -3.27 12.76 4.74
C LEU A 231 -3.02 11.38 5.38
N GLN A 232 -3.16 11.25 6.71
CA GLN A 232 -3.08 9.95 7.40
C GLN A 232 -4.10 8.96 6.80
N PHE A 233 -5.33 9.42 6.57
CA PHE A 233 -6.40 8.61 6.00
C PHE A 233 -6.07 8.19 4.56
N ILE A 234 -5.66 9.13 3.70
CA ILE A 234 -5.27 8.86 2.31
C ILE A 234 -4.07 7.91 2.24
N LEU A 235 -3.05 8.12 3.07
CA LEU A 235 -1.86 7.25 3.09
C LEU A 235 -2.19 5.83 3.53
N GLN A 236 -3.18 5.65 4.41
CA GLN A 236 -3.67 4.32 4.74
C GLN A 236 -4.40 3.67 3.56
N MET A 237 -5.25 4.41 2.85
CA MET A 237 -5.90 3.90 1.63
C MET A 237 -4.87 3.53 0.56
N ARG A 238 -3.84 4.37 0.34
CA ARG A 238 -2.73 4.05 -0.57
C ARG A 238 -1.98 2.80 -0.15
N ARG A 239 -1.73 2.63 1.17
CA ARG A 239 -1.08 1.42 1.70
C ARG A 239 -1.87 0.15 1.38
N LEU A 240 -3.21 0.22 1.46
CA LEU A 240 -4.10 -0.89 1.11
C LEU A 240 -4.10 -1.14 -0.40
N GLU A 241 -4.21 -0.09 -1.20
CA GLU A 241 -4.23 -0.17 -2.66
C GLU A 241 -2.93 -0.76 -3.22
N THR A 242 -1.79 -0.32 -2.71
CA THR A 242 -0.47 -0.69 -3.22
C THR A 242 0.22 -1.79 -2.41
N LEU A 243 -0.57 -2.61 -1.71
CA LEU A 243 -0.06 -3.72 -0.90
C LEU A 243 0.77 -4.67 -1.79
N TYR A 244 1.97 -5.04 -1.32
CA TYR A 244 3.02 -5.84 -2.00
C TYR A 244 3.76 -5.17 -3.16
N GLN A 245 3.32 -4.03 -3.68
CA GLN A 245 3.95 -3.35 -4.82
C GLN A 245 5.15 -2.47 -4.43
N GLY A 246 5.53 -2.42 -3.15
CA GLY A 246 6.68 -1.64 -2.66
C GLY A 246 6.45 -0.13 -2.55
N LEU A 247 5.34 0.40 -3.08
CA LEU A 247 5.08 1.84 -3.16
C LEU A 247 4.91 2.50 -1.77
N ARG A 248 4.52 1.73 -0.74
CA ARG A 248 4.49 2.22 0.65
C ARG A 248 5.84 2.75 1.11
N PHE A 249 6.95 2.18 0.62
CA PHE A 249 8.28 2.65 0.98
C PHE A 249 8.54 4.08 0.47
N LEU A 250 7.99 4.46 -0.67
CA LEU A 250 8.06 5.84 -1.17
C LEU A 250 7.31 6.81 -0.27
N ASP A 251 6.13 6.41 0.25
CA ASP A 251 5.38 7.22 1.21
C ASP A 251 6.14 7.35 2.54
N ILE A 252 6.73 6.25 3.04
CA ILE A 252 7.57 6.23 4.24
C ILE A 252 8.71 7.23 4.12
N LYS A 253 9.46 7.19 3.02
CA LYS A 253 10.57 8.12 2.78
C LYS A 253 10.10 9.57 2.67
N ARG A 254 9.01 9.80 1.93
CA ARG A 254 8.53 11.15 1.64
C ARG A 254 7.97 11.85 2.86
N TYR A 255 7.21 11.13 3.69
CA TYR A 255 6.62 11.65 4.93
C TYR A 255 7.54 11.47 6.14
N GLY A 256 8.71 10.83 5.99
CA GLY A 256 9.61 10.55 7.10
C GLY A 256 8.98 9.68 8.18
N ILE A 257 8.19 8.68 7.78
CA ILE A 257 7.54 7.76 8.71
C ILE A 257 8.58 6.81 9.29
N GLU A 258 8.70 6.80 10.59
CA GLU A 258 9.59 5.91 11.31
C GLU A 258 8.87 4.61 11.68
N PHE A 259 9.59 3.49 11.66
CA PHE A 259 9.06 2.17 12.02
C PHE A 259 10.16 1.23 12.47
N SER A 260 9.79 0.11 13.05
CA SER A 260 10.72 -0.97 13.37
C SER A 260 10.21 -2.32 12.86
N HIS A 261 11.15 -3.24 12.68
CA HIS A 261 10.90 -4.66 12.51
C HIS A 261 11.45 -5.42 13.70
N ASP A 262 10.62 -6.24 14.32
CA ASP A 262 11.06 -7.15 15.36
C ASP A 262 11.86 -8.30 14.73
N VAL A 263 12.95 -8.67 15.37
CA VAL A 263 13.85 -9.72 14.94
C VAL A 263 14.06 -10.68 16.12
N ASP A 264 13.04 -11.50 16.36
CA ASP A 264 13.01 -12.54 17.40
C ASP A 264 13.66 -12.08 18.73
N GLU A 265 14.74 -12.72 19.15
CA GLU A 265 15.43 -12.41 20.40
C GLU A 265 16.41 -11.21 20.32
N GLU A 266 16.54 -10.60 19.14
CA GLU A 266 17.43 -9.46 18.92
C GLU A 266 16.73 -8.11 19.17
N SER A 267 17.51 -7.04 19.23
CA SER A 267 16.96 -5.67 19.26
C SER A 267 16.23 -5.37 17.95
N PRO A 268 15.08 -4.68 18.00
CA PRO A 268 14.34 -4.32 16.79
C PRO A 268 15.19 -3.51 15.81
N ILE A 269 15.05 -3.81 14.53
CA ILE A 269 15.67 -3.00 13.47
C ILE A 269 14.80 -1.76 13.26
N VAL A 270 15.33 -0.60 13.63
CA VAL A 270 14.64 0.69 13.50
C VAL A 270 15.02 1.38 12.19
N PHE A 271 14.01 1.90 11.48
CA PHE A 271 14.17 2.78 10.33
C PHE A 271 13.69 4.17 10.71
N LYS A 272 14.58 5.16 10.63
CA LYS A 272 14.31 6.56 11.01
C LYS A 272 14.10 7.46 9.79
N ALA A 273 13.52 8.61 10.03
CA ALA A 273 13.42 9.65 9.01
C ALA A 273 14.84 10.05 8.54
N GLY A 274 15.04 10.02 7.22
CA GLY A 274 16.37 10.31 6.63
C GLY A 274 17.38 9.16 6.73
N ASP A 275 16.96 7.96 7.11
CA ASP A 275 17.84 6.79 7.22
C ASP A 275 18.55 6.51 5.88
N LEU A 276 19.88 6.41 5.94
CA LEU A 276 20.72 6.19 4.77
C LEU A 276 20.45 4.87 4.07
N ARG A 277 19.95 3.85 4.80
CA ARG A 277 19.50 2.57 4.23
C ARG A 277 18.29 2.72 3.30
N GLY A 278 17.60 3.85 3.37
CA GLY A 278 16.51 4.21 2.45
C GLY A 278 16.96 4.50 1.03
N ALA A 279 18.25 4.66 0.77
CA ALA A 279 18.78 4.75 -0.60
C ALA A 279 19.01 3.36 -1.18
N ILE A 280 18.61 3.14 -2.43
CA ILE A 280 18.94 1.91 -3.15
C ILE A 280 20.47 1.89 -3.34
N GLN A 281 21.12 0.76 -3.00
CA GLN A 281 22.55 0.62 -3.19
C GLN A 281 22.89 0.60 -4.68
N LEU A 282 24.06 1.11 -5.03
CA LEU A 282 24.59 0.96 -6.37
C LEU A 282 24.86 -0.54 -6.64
N PRO A 283 24.70 -0.99 -7.89
CA PRO A 283 25.12 -2.33 -8.29
C PRO A 283 26.59 -2.59 -8.01
N ASP A 284 26.94 -3.84 -7.70
CA ASP A 284 28.30 -4.19 -7.29
C ASP A 284 29.33 -3.88 -8.38
N ASP A 285 29.01 -4.13 -9.64
CA ASP A 285 29.84 -3.81 -10.80
C ASP A 285 30.17 -2.32 -10.91
N VAL A 286 29.23 -1.46 -10.51
CA VAL A 286 29.43 0.02 -10.49
C VAL A 286 30.37 0.42 -9.34
N ILE A 287 30.24 -0.24 -8.18
CA ILE A 287 31.11 -0.01 -7.03
C ILE A 287 32.52 -0.51 -7.34
N GLU A 288 32.65 -1.70 -7.93
CA GLU A 288 33.94 -2.26 -8.38
C GLU A 288 34.61 -1.39 -9.46
N ALA A 289 33.83 -0.69 -10.28
CA ALA A 289 34.33 0.27 -11.25
C ALA A 289 34.82 1.60 -10.61
N GLY A 290 34.74 1.73 -9.27
CA GLY A 290 35.35 2.84 -8.51
C GLY A 290 34.36 3.91 -8.03
N LEU A 291 33.06 3.76 -8.20
CA LEU A 291 32.10 4.64 -7.56
C LEU A 291 31.92 4.27 -6.08
N PRO A 292 31.89 5.26 -5.16
CA PRO A 292 31.69 4.97 -3.75
C PRO A 292 30.27 4.40 -3.51
N ALA A 293 30.19 3.34 -2.71
CA ALA A 293 28.92 2.79 -2.25
C ALA A 293 28.12 3.84 -1.46
N ASN A 294 26.77 3.76 -1.54
CA ASN A 294 25.92 4.58 -0.68
C ASN A 294 26.18 4.23 0.80
N PRO A 295 26.41 5.23 1.68
CA PRO A 295 26.70 4.97 3.09
C PRO A 295 25.54 4.28 3.79
N ARG A 296 25.85 3.38 4.75
CA ARG A 296 24.89 2.55 5.48
C ARG A 296 25.02 2.61 7.01
N GLU A 297 26.14 3.15 7.50
CA GLU A 297 26.61 2.89 8.87
C GLU A 297 26.16 3.89 9.94
N GLU A 298 25.63 5.06 9.58
CA GLU A 298 25.30 6.09 10.58
C GLU A 298 24.03 5.79 11.42
N SER A 299 23.30 4.74 11.09
CA SER A 299 22.05 4.38 11.78
C SER A 299 22.24 3.59 13.05
N ASN A 300 23.47 3.21 13.42
CA ASN A 300 23.80 2.39 14.60
C ASN A 300 24.58 3.16 15.68
N LYS A 301 24.54 4.49 15.65
CA LYS A 301 25.12 5.30 16.73
C LYS A 301 24.06 5.96 17.57
#